data_f57acd3af885d6610cf4cf1fe3a7b3e0
#
_entry.id   f57acd3af885d6610cf4cf1fe3a7b3e0
#
_cell.length_a   1.000
_cell.length_b   1.000
_cell.length_c   1.000
_cell.angle_alpha   90.00
_cell.angle_beta   90.00
_cell.angle_gamma   90.00
#
_symmetry.space_group_name_H-M   'P 1'
#
loop_
_entity.id
_entity.type
_entity.pdbx_description
1 polymer ?
#
loop_
_entity_poly.entity_id
_entity_poly.type
_entity_poly.pdbx_seq_one_letter_code
_entity_poly.pdbx_strand_id
1 'polypeptide(L)'
;MALRQSAGSRGSMGAMSETATGQGVYVNPTGEFSRDQRYIATRITRDGRDGYPVEPGRYRLVVSRACPWASRAVIVRRLLGLEDAISMAIAGPTHDKRSWTFDLDPGGRDPVLGMERLQEAFFKRFPGYERGITVPAIVDVPTGQVVTNDYPQITIDMSLEWTDYQRPGAPELYPEALRAEIDEVNDGVFRDVNNGVYRAGFAGTQEAYEKAYNRLFDRLDLLSERLAGQRYLVGDTITEADVRLFTTLVRFDAVYHGHFKCNRQKLTEMPVLWAYARDLFATPGFGDTVDFDHIKKHYYEVHRDINPTGIVPLGPDLSGWLTPHGREALGGRPFGDGSPPGPVHAGEVVPPEHAPQP
;
A
#
# COMPACT_ATOMS: atom_id res chain seq x y z
N MET A 1 53.60 -0.63 37.91
CA MET A 1 52.46 -1.02 38.77
C MET A 1 51.19 -0.48 38.14
N ALA A 2 50.55 -1.26 37.34
CA ALA A 2 49.42 -0.88 36.49
C ALA A 2 48.13 -1.48 37.04
N LEU A 3 47.20 -0.63 37.44
CA LEU A 3 45.85 -1.03 37.83
C LEU A 3 44.97 -1.12 36.60
N ARG A 4 44.51 -2.30 36.29
CA ARG A 4 43.44 -2.56 35.33
C ARG A 4 42.10 -2.19 35.99
N GLN A 5 41.35 -1.27 35.40
CA GLN A 5 39.95 -1.11 35.66
C GLN A 5 39.14 -1.87 34.61
N SER A 6 38.39 -2.84 35.05
CA SER A 6 37.39 -3.57 34.27
C SER A 6 36.17 -2.69 34.01
N ALA A 7 35.92 -2.34 32.76
CA ALA A 7 34.68 -1.71 32.36
C ALA A 7 33.59 -2.80 32.25
N GLY A 8 32.64 -2.79 33.17
CA GLY A 8 31.44 -3.60 33.11
C GLY A 8 30.51 -3.10 31.98
N SER A 9 30.20 -3.97 31.06
CA SER A 9 29.18 -3.72 30.03
C SER A 9 27.79 -3.60 30.69
N ARG A 10 27.33 -2.39 30.84
CA ARG A 10 25.90 -2.17 31.11
C ARG A 10 25.15 -2.36 29.77
N GLY A 11 24.50 -3.49 29.62
CA GLY A 11 23.56 -3.73 28.54
C GLY A 11 22.46 -2.68 28.56
N SER A 12 22.34 -1.94 27.49
CA SER A 12 21.26 -0.98 27.26
C SER A 12 19.96 -1.74 26.97
N MET A 13 19.18 -2.05 28.00
CA MET A 13 17.82 -2.60 27.86
C MET A 13 16.75 -1.50 27.68
N GLY A 14 17.16 -0.24 27.47
CA GLY A 14 16.23 0.89 27.38
C GLY A 14 15.86 1.36 25.97
N ALA A 15 16.46 0.82 24.90
CA ALA A 15 16.32 1.37 23.55
C ALA A 15 15.27 0.67 22.68
N MET A 16 14.63 -0.42 23.12
CA MET A 16 13.76 -1.24 22.27
C MET A 16 12.30 -0.78 22.25
N SER A 17 11.83 0.03 23.18
CA SER A 17 10.43 0.50 23.18
C SER A 17 10.17 1.72 22.27
N GLU A 18 11.23 2.39 21.80
CA GLU A 18 11.11 3.55 20.91
C GLU A 18 11.06 3.19 19.42
N THR A 19 11.29 1.93 19.05
CA THR A 19 11.48 1.50 17.65
C THR A 19 10.26 0.87 17.01
N ALA A 20 9.12 0.81 17.65
CA ALA A 20 7.85 0.40 17.03
C ALA A 20 7.36 1.49 16.08
N THR A 21 8.14 1.76 15.04
CA THR A 21 7.75 2.61 13.92
C THR A 21 7.01 1.78 12.92
N GLY A 22 5.96 2.33 12.30
CA GLY A 22 5.15 1.64 11.31
C GLY A 22 5.87 1.12 10.07
N GLN A 23 7.17 1.08 10.01
CA GLN A 23 7.89 0.73 8.79
C GLN A 23 8.50 -0.67 8.78
N GLY A 24 8.86 -1.27 9.90
CA GLY A 24 9.44 -2.62 9.94
C GLY A 24 10.53 -2.87 8.88
N VAL A 25 11.34 -1.85 8.58
CA VAL A 25 12.35 -1.87 7.53
C VAL A 25 13.69 -2.22 8.13
N TYR A 26 14.27 -3.30 7.66
CA TYR A 26 15.59 -3.72 8.12
C TYR A 26 16.53 -3.89 6.93
N VAL A 27 17.75 -3.37 7.05
CA VAL A 27 18.86 -3.70 6.16
C VAL A 27 19.64 -4.82 6.83
N ASN A 28 19.80 -5.94 6.15
CA ASN A 28 20.56 -7.08 6.68
C ASN A 28 22.08 -6.83 6.61
N PRO A 29 22.92 -7.70 7.20
CA PRO A 29 24.38 -7.51 7.18
C PRO A 29 25.01 -7.48 5.78
N THR A 30 24.32 -8.01 4.74
CA THR A 30 24.80 -7.95 3.35
C THR A 30 24.39 -6.64 2.64
N GLY A 31 23.75 -5.72 3.35
CA GLY A 31 23.25 -4.46 2.79
C GLY A 31 21.93 -4.61 2.01
N GLU A 32 21.31 -5.79 1.99
CA GLU A 32 20.02 -5.99 1.35
C GLU A 32 18.88 -5.56 2.27
N PHE A 33 17.87 -4.91 1.69
CA PHE A 33 16.63 -4.58 2.37
C PHE A 33 15.84 -5.85 2.73
N SER A 34 15.40 -5.94 3.98
CA SER A 34 14.54 -7.01 4.49
C SER A 34 13.32 -6.42 5.17
N ARG A 35 12.14 -6.84 4.77
CA ARG A 35 10.86 -6.44 5.39
C ARG A 35 10.42 -7.50 6.40
N ASP A 36 10.02 -7.08 7.60
CA ASP A 36 9.32 -7.98 8.54
C ASP A 36 7.95 -8.33 7.94
N GLN A 37 7.73 -9.60 7.67
CA GLN A 37 6.50 -10.13 7.08
C GLN A 37 5.62 -10.86 8.11
N ARG A 38 5.96 -10.80 9.38
CA ARG A 38 5.18 -11.43 10.44
C ARG A 38 4.05 -10.51 10.88
N TYR A 39 2.98 -10.54 10.12
CA TYR A 39 1.76 -9.77 10.38
C TYR A 39 0.85 -10.48 11.38
N ILE A 40 -0.14 -9.75 11.91
CA ILE A 40 -1.25 -10.32 12.66
C ILE A 40 -2.17 -10.97 11.62
N ALA A 41 -2.08 -12.29 11.49
CA ALA A 41 -2.74 -13.08 10.44
C ALA A 41 -4.18 -13.51 10.82
N THR A 42 -4.80 -12.87 11.82
CA THR A 42 -6.21 -13.08 12.17
C THR A 42 -7.10 -12.65 11.01
N ARG A 43 -8.09 -13.47 10.68
CA ARG A 43 -8.98 -13.21 9.55
C ARG A 43 -10.37 -12.80 10.00
N ILE A 44 -11.05 -12.02 9.16
CA ILE A 44 -12.47 -11.73 9.25
C ILE A 44 -13.17 -12.61 8.24
N THR A 45 -13.92 -13.61 8.71
CA THR A 45 -14.50 -14.64 7.86
C THR A 45 -16.00 -14.81 8.14
N ARG A 46 -16.76 -15.35 7.19
CA ARG A 46 -18.21 -15.59 7.36
C ARG A 46 -18.52 -16.49 8.54
N ASP A 47 -17.71 -17.53 8.73
CA ASP A 47 -17.86 -18.49 9.83
C ASP A 47 -17.28 -17.99 11.17
N GLY A 48 -16.58 -16.86 11.16
CA GLY A 48 -15.99 -16.25 12.35
C GLY A 48 -14.95 -17.13 13.07
N ARG A 49 -14.29 -18.03 12.34
CA ARG A 49 -13.38 -19.05 12.91
C ARG A 49 -12.25 -18.48 13.76
N ASP A 50 -11.80 -17.25 13.46
CA ASP A 50 -10.76 -16.56 14.23
C ASP A 50 -11.34 -15.61 15.31
N GLY A 51 -12.64 -15.69 15.59
CA GLY A 51 -13.35 -14.86 16.56
C GLY A 51 -13.88 -13.53 15.97
N TYR A 52 -13.69 -13.28 14.68
CA TYR A 52 -14.12 -12.07 14.00
C TYR A 52 -15.01 -12.45 12.78
N PRO A 53 -16.34 -12.52 12.95
CA PRO A 53 -17.25 -12.78 11.85
C PRO A 53 -17.37 -11.58 10.93
N VAL A 54 -17.74 -11.81 9.67
CA VAL A 54 -18.16 -10.74 8.76
C VAL A 54 -19.43 -10.09 9.30
N GLU A 55 -19.34 -8.80 9.63
CA GLU A 55 -20.41 -8.02 10.23
C GLU A 55 -20.31 -6.56 9.76
N PRO A 56 -21.30 -6.03 9.02
CA PRO A 56 -21.24 -4.69 8.48
C PRO A 56 -21.26 -3.63 9.58
N GLY A 57 -20.45 -2.59 9.43
CA GLY A 57 -20.33 -1.49 10.39
C GLY A 57 -19.46 -1.79 11.61
N ARG A 58 -19.03 -3.05 11.79
CA ARG A 58 -18.22 -3.47 12.95
C ARG A 58 -16.75 -3.09 12.83
N TYR A 59 -16.21 -3.05 11.62
CA TYR A 59 -14.77 -2.90 11.39
C TYR A 59 -14.43 -1.57 10.74
N ARG A 60 -13.26 -1.06 11.13
CA ARG A 60 -12.69 0.15 10.56
C ARG A 60 -11.34 -0.15 9.92
N LEU A 61 -11.23 0.11 8.64
CA LEU A 61 -9.99 0.01 7.88
C LEU A 61 -9.17 1.27 8.12
N VAL A 62 -8.01 1.14 8.76
CA VAL A 62 -7.06 2.23 8.98
C VAL A 62 -6.02 2.21 7.88
N VAL A 63 -5.86 3.34 7.21
CA VAL A 63 -4.97 3.51 6.05
C VAL A 63 -4.17 4.80 6.14
N SER A 64 -3.08 4.88 5.37
CA SER A 64 -2.51 6.14 4.91
C SER A 64 -2.52 6.14 3.38
N ARG A 65 -2.96 7.22 2.76
CA ARG A 65 -2.99 7.35 1.29
C ARG A 65 -1.60 7.32 0.68
N ALA A 66 -0.58 7.62 1.46
CA ALA A 66 0.81 7.49 1.05
C ALA A 66 1.25 6.02 0.86
N CYS A 67 0.72 5.10 1.67
CA CYS A 67 1.18 3.72 1.75
C CYS A 67 0.67 2.88 0.57
N PRO A 68 1.56 2.28 -0.27
CA PRO A 68 1.14 1.46 -1.40
C PRO A 68 0.44 0.16 -0.97
N TRP A 69 0.78 -0.37 0.19
CA TRP A 69 0.15 -1.57 0.75
C TRP A 69 -1.28 -1.28 1.21
N ALA A 70 -1.52 -0.11 1.82
CA ALA A 70 -2.86 0.33 2.20
C ALA A 70 -3.72 0.69 0.98
N SER A 71 -3.13 1.27 -0.06
CA SER A 71 -3.85 1.62 -1.30
C SER A 71 -4.52 0.41 -1.95
N ARG A 72 -3.96 -0.81 -1.83
CA ARG A 72 -4.61 -2.03 -2.32
C ARG A 72 -5.98 -2.24 -1.66
N ALA A 73 -6.02 -2.16 -0.32
CA ALA A 73 -7.25 -2.33 0.43
C ALA A 73 -8.26 -1.21 0.14
N VAL A 74 -7.80 0.03 -0.05
CA VAL A 74 -8.67 1.16 -0.43
C VAL A 74 -9.30 0.92 -1.79
N ILE A 75 -8.51 0.55 -2.81
CA ILE A 75 -8.97 0.27 -4.16
C ILE A 75 -9.97 -0.90 -4.16
N VAL A 76 -9.62 -2.03 -3.53
CA VAL A 76 -10.49 -3.22 -3.48
C VAL A 76 -11.80 -2.89 -2.77
N ARG A 77 -11.75 -2.24 -1.59
CA ARG A 77 -12.95 -1.80 -0.86
C ARG A 77 -13.85 -0.94 -1.75
N ARG A 78 -13.26 -0.02 -2.51
CA ARG A 78 -13.94 0.90 -3.41
C ARG A 78 -14.55 0.19 -4.63
N LEU A 79 -13.82 -0.71 -5.28
CA LEU A 79 -14.30 -1.48 -6.42
C LEU A 79 -15.46 -2.40 -6.03
N LEU A 80 -15.39 -3.01 -4.85
CA LEU A 80 -16.40 -3.91 -4.32
C LEU A 80 -17.59 -3.18 -3.69
N GLY A 81 -17.50 -1.85 -3.43
CA GLY A 81 -18.58 -1.07 -2.81
C GLY A 81 -18.79 -1.44 -1.35
N LEU A 82 -17.71 -1.67 -0.61
CA LEU A 82 -17.77 -2.07 0.80
C LEU A 82 -17.70 -0.86 1.76
N GLU A 83 -17.88 0.37 1.27
CA GLU A 83 -17.70 1.60 2.03
C GLU A 83 -18.68 1.70 3.21
N ASP A 84 -19.91 1.22 3.05
CA ASP A 84 -20.91 1.19 4.13
C ASP A 84 -20.71 0.01 5.09
N ALA A 85 -20.08 -1.07 4.62
CA ALA A 85 -19.83 -2.25 5.44
C ALA A 85 -18.56 -2.16 6.28
N ILE A 86 -17.51 -1.54 5.73
CA ILE A 86 -16.21 -1.36 6.38
C ILE A 86 -15.86 0.13 6.33
N SER A 87 -16.03 0.84 7.43
CA SER A 87 -15.66 2.26 7.50
C SER A 87 -14.15 2.47 7.37
N MET A 88 -13.70 3.68 7.00
CA MET A 88 -12.28 3.95 6.80
C MET A 88 -11.80 5.12 7.67
N ALA A 89 -10.62 4.97 8.26
CA ALA A 89 -9.84 6.00 8.92
C ALA A 89 -8.60 6.33 8.09
N ILE A 90 -8.34 7.60 7.85
CA ILE A 90 -7.21 8.07 7.05
C ILE A 90 -6.21 8.73 7.99
N ALA A 91 -5.10 8.03 8.26
CA ALA A 91 -3.98 8.60 8.99
C ALA A 91 -3.25 9.65 8.15
N GLY A 92 -2.57 10.56 8.82
CA GLY A 92 -1.75 11.58 8.16
C GLY A 92 -0.66 11.01 7.25
N PRO A 93 -0.10 11.83 6.34
CA PRO A 93 0.94 11.38 5.42
C PRO A 93 2.25 11.05 6.14
N THR A 94 2.51 11.70 7.25
CA THR A 94 3.72 11.49 8.06
C THR A 94 3.37 10.78 9.36
N HIS A 95 4.38 10.20 9.99
CA HIS A 95 4.28 9.58 11.30
C HIS A 95 5.56 9.80 12.09
N ASP A 96 5.48 9.72 13.40
CA ASP A 96 6.65 9.70 14.28
C ASP A 96 7.12 8.26 14.58
N LYS A 97 8.10 8.13 15.48
CA LYS A 97 8.66 6.83 15.87
C LYS A 97 7.66 5.89 16.55
N ARG A 98 6.54 6.42 17.06
CA ARG A 98 5.56 5.61 17.77
C ARG A 98 4.53 4.99 16.83
N SER A 99 4.00 5.73 15.86
CA SER A 99 3.00 5.20 14.92
C SER A 99 2.40 6.28 14.02
N TRP A 100 1.46 5.84 13.18
CA TRP A 100 0.54 6.63 12.38
C TRP A 100 -0.42 7.41 13.29
N THR A 101 -0.65 8.68 12.97
CA THR A 101 -1.49 9.61 13.73
C THR A 101 -2.77 9.93 12.96
N PHE A 102 -3.81 10.34 13.69
CA PHE A 102 -5.07 10.83 13.12
C PHE A 102 -5.12 12.37 13.16
N ASP A 103 -4.01 13.01 12.86
CA ASP A 103 -3.82 14.46 12.90
C ASP A 103 -4.60 15.24 11.84
N LEU A 104 -5.16 14.55 10.85
CA LEU A 104 -6.07 15.12 9.86
C LEU A 104 -7.51 15.25 10.41
N ASP A 105 -7.85 14.50 11.43
CA ASP A 105 -9.18 14.52 12.04
C ASP A 105 -9.34 15.64 13.06
N PRO A 106 -10.57 16.15 13.28
CA PRO A 106 -10.85 17.16 14.28
C PRO A 106 -10.35 16.76 15.68
N GLY A 107 -9.53 17.62 16.28
CA GLY A 107 -8.91 17.34 17.58
C GLY A 107 -7.81 16.28 17.57
N GLY A 108 -7.32 15.88 16.39
CA GLY A 108 -6.24 14.93 16.24
C GLY A 108 -6.61 13.50 16.66
N ARG A 109 -7.89 13.14 16.56
CA ARG A 109 -8.42 11.82 16.96
C ARG A 109 -9.35 11.27 15.89
N ASP A 110 -9.23 9.98 15.59
CA ASP A 110 -10.24 9.32 14.76
C ASP A 110 -11.63 9.41 15.41
N PRO A 111 -12.64 9.90 14.70
CA PRO A 111 -13.96 10.18 15.30
C PRO A 111 -14.74 8.93 15.72
N VAL A 112 -14.37 7.76 15.18
CA VAL A 112 -15.04 6.47 15.51
C VAL A 112 -14.30 5.72 16.61
N LEU A 113 -12.96 5.62 16.50
CA LEU A 113 -12.12 4.90 17.44
C LEU A 113 -11.77 5.73 18.68
N GLY A 114 -11.83 7.07 18.61
CA GLY A 114 -11.41 7.98 19.68
C GLY A 114 -9.91 7.98 19.96
N MET A 115 -9.11 7.42 19.05
CA MET A 115 -7.66 7.24 19.19
C MET A 115 -6.89 8.38 18.51
N GLU A 116 -5.77 8.77 19.09
CA GLU A 116 -4.81 9.70 18.47
C GLU A 116 -3.84 8.96 17.55
N ARG A 117 -3.58 7.67 17.83
CA ARG A 117 -2.59 6.85 17.15
C ARG A 117 -3.07 5.43 16.93
N LEU A 118 -2.71 4.86 15.79
CA LEU A 118 -2.99 3.45 15.50
C LEU A 118 -2.33 2.49 16.51
N GLN A 119 -1.20 2.87 17.10
CA GLN A 119 -0.51 2.09 18.14
C GLN A 119 -1.44 1.70 19.31
N GLU A 120 -2.39 2.55 19.65
CA GLU A 120 -3.35 2.28 20.74
C GLU A 120 -4.16 1.02 20.47
N ALA A 121 -4.59 0.79 19.23
CA ALA A 121 -5.32 -0.42 18.85
C ALA A 121 -4.47 -1.70 18.96
N PHE A 122 -3.18 -1.60 18.61
CA PHE A 122 -2.25 -2.73 18.75
C PHE A 122 -1.98 -3.06 20.21
N PHE A 123 -1.74 -2.05 21.04
CA PHE A 123 -1.44 -2.24 22.46
C PHE A 123 -2.65 -2.68 23.29
N LYS A 124 -3.87 -2.32 22.86
CA LYS A 124 -5.08 -2.87 23.46
C LYS A 124 -5.21 -4.37 23.29
N ARG A 125 -4.77 -4.90 22.14
CA ARG A 125 -4.81 -6.35 21.89
C ARG A 125 -3.57 -7.07 22.39
N PHE A 126 -2.41 -6.48 22.19
CA PHE A 126 -1.11 -7.05 22.53
C PHE A 126 -0.30 -6.03 23.34
N PRO A 127 -0.46 -5.99 24.68
CA PRO A 127 0.35 -5.11 25.50
C PRO A 127 1.84 -5.34 25.29
N GLY A 128 2.59 -4.27 24.99
CA GLY A 128 4.02 -4.39 24.67
C GLY A 128 4.34 -4.93 23.29
N TYR A 129 3.44 -4.76 22.31
CA TYR A 129 3.70 -5.16 20.93
C TYR A 129 4.99 -4.56 20.38
N GLU A 130 5.96 -5.41 20.02
CA GLU A 130 7.33 -5.01 19.68
C GLU A 130 7.61 -4.87 18.18
N ARG A 131 6.59 -5.15 17.33
CA ARG A 131 6.74 -5.07 15.87
C ARG A 131 6.25 -3.76 15.33
N GLY A 132 6.46 -3.56 14.02
CA GLY A 132 5.98 -2.38 13.30
C GLY A 132 4.45 -2.23 13.38
N ILE A 133 4.01 -1.02 13.71
CA ILE A 133 2.60 -0.60 13.62
C ILE A 133 2.36 -0.17 12.19
N THR A 134 1.76 -1.05 11.38
CA THR A 134 1.66 -0.87 9.93
C THR A 134 0.23 -0.60 9.47
N VAL A 135 0.12 0.07 8.33
CA VAL A 135 -1.12 0.21 7.56
C VAL A 135 -1.00 -0.56 6.23
N PRO A 136 -2.08 -1.15 5.71
CA PRO A 136 -3.43 -1.13 6.26
C PRO A 136 -3.52 -1.94 7.56
N ALA A 137 -4.44 -1.56 8.42
CA ALA A 137 -4.84 -2.36 9.57
C ALA A 137 -6.37 -2.34 9.70
N ILE A 138 -6.97 -3.42 10.16
CA ILE A 138 -8.39 -3.45 10.49
C ILE A 138 -8.52 -3.47 11.99
N VAL A 139 -9.37 -2.57 12.51
CA VAL A 139 -9.68 -2.44 13.93
C VAL A 139 -11.13 -2.83 14.17
N ASP A 140 -11.38 -3.65 15.18
CA ASP A 140 -12.69 -3.99 15.69
C ASP A 140 -13.23 -2.81 16.51
N VAL A 141 -14.24 -2.12 16.00
CA VAL A 141 -14.74 -0.87 16.61
C VAL A 141 -15.24 -1.07 18.04
N PRO A 142 -16.04 -2.13 18.36
CA PRO A 142 -16.53 -2.33 19.71
C PRO A 142 -15.44 -2.49 20.77
N THR A 143 -14.32 -3.12 20.43
CA THR A 143 -13.22 -3.36 21.39
C THR A 143 -12.10 -2.34 21.26
N GLY A 144 -11.99 -1.65 20.11
CA GLY A 144 -10.87 -0.81 19.76
C GLY A 144 -9.56 -1.59 19.58
N GLN A 145 -9.63 -2.91 19.35
CA GLN A 145 -8.46 -3.77 19.17
C GLN A 145 -8.15 -3.97 17.69
N VAL A 146 -6.86 -4.00 17.33
CA VAL A 146 -6.46 -4.39 15.99
C VAL A 146 -6.85 -5.85 15.73
N VAL A 147 -7.46 -6.11 14.57
CA VAL A 147 -7.78 -7.48 14.13
C VAL A 147 -6.63 -8.05 13.31
N THR A 148 -6.22 -7.33 12.29
CA THR A 148 -5.19 -7.77 11.33
C THR A 148 -4.48 -6.58 10.69
N ASN A 149 -3.24 -6.77 10.31
CA ASN A 149 -2.46 -5.91 9.40
C ASN A 149 -1.84 -6.72 8.26
N ASP A 150 -2.36 -7.91 8.02
CA ASP A 150 -1.92 -8.80 6.93
C ASP A 150 -2.47 -8.30 5.59
N TYR A 151 -1.80 -7.29 5.03
CA TYR A 151 -2.26 -6.60 3.81
C TYR A 151 -2.42 -7.52 2.59
N PRO A 152 -1.63 -8.59 2.37
CA PRO A 152 -1.89 -9.53 1.30
C PRO A 152 -3.22 -10.28 1.43
N GLN A 153 -3.64 -10.58 2.67
CA GLN A 153 -4.84 -11.34 2.95
C GLN A 153 -6.09 -10.46 3.04
N ILE A 154 -5.96 -9.21 3.52
CA ILE A 154 -7.09 -8.28 3.68
C ILE A 154 -7.89 -8.13 2.37
N THR A 155 -7.22 -7.95 1.23
CA THR A 155 -7.90 -7.76 -0.07
C THR A 155 -8.55 -9.03 -0.59
N ILE A 156 -7.94 -10.17 -0.33
CA ILE A 156 -8.52 -11.49 -0.67
C ILE A 156 -9.76 -11.75 0.18
N ASP A 157 -9.72 -11.45 1.48
CA ASP A 157 -10.88 -11.61 2.36
C ASP A 157 -12.02 -10.66 1.94
N MET A 158 -11.75 -9.40 1.59
CA MET A 158 -12.75 -8.49 1.04
C MET A 158 -13.42 -9.06 -0.22
N SER A 159 -12.64 -9.73 -1.06
CA SER A 159 -13.14 -10.33 -2.31
C SER A 159 -13.97 -11.59 -2.08
N LEU A 160 -13.62 -12.44 -1.10
CA LEU A 160 -14.19 -13.77 -0.94
C LEU A 160 -15.16 -13.90 0.24
N GLU A 161 -14.89 -13.23 1.35
CA GLU A 161 -15.70 -13.37 2.58
C GLU A 161 -16.82 -12.33 2.68
N TRP A 162 -16.67 -11.17 2.05
CA TRP A 162 -17.62 -10.04 2.14
C TRP A 162 -18.62 -9.97 0.98
N THR A 163 -18.82 -11.02 0.20
CA THR A 163 -19.62 -11.01 -1.03
C THR A 163 -21.10 -10.61 -0.82
N ASP A 164 -21.66 -10.85 0.38
CA ASP A 164 -23.05 -10.49 0.69
C ASP A 164 -23.26 -8.97 0.85
N TYR A 165 -22.16 -8.24 1.03
CA TYR A 165 -22.14 -6.78 1.23
C TYR A 165 -21.53 -6.02 0.05
N GLN A 166 -21.09 -6.74 -0.97
CA GLN A 166 -20.58 -6.12 -2.18
C GLN A 166 -21.72 -5.47 -2.97
N ARG A 167 -21.42 -4.34 -3.61
CA ARG A 167 -22.40 -3.64 -4.45
C ARG A 167 -22.86 -4.51 -5.63
N PRO A 168 -24.10 -4.34 -6.14
CA PRO A 168 -24.51 -4.93 -7.40
C PRO A 168 -23.57 -4.50 -8.53
N GLY A 169 -23.13 -5.44 -9.37
CA GLY A 169 -22.21 -5.18 -10.47
C GLY A 169 -20.75 -4.94 -10.03
N ALA A 170 -20.36 -5.32 -8.81
CA ALA A 170 -18.96 -5.36 -8.41
C ALA A 170 -18.17 -6.36 -9.27
N PRO A 171 -16.91 -6.05 -9.65
CA PRO A 171 -16.08 -6.99 -10.39
C PRO A 171 -15.63 -8.16 -9.50
N GLU A 172 -15.43 -9.33 -10.10
CA GLU A 172 -14.80 -10.46 -9.44
C GLU A 172 -13.27 -10.31 -9.54
N LEU A 173 -12.63 -9.82 -8.47
CA LEU A 173 -11.20 -9.49 -8.49
C LEU A 173 -10.28 -10.71 -8.33
N TYR A 174 -10.80 -11.83 -7.83
CA TYR A 174 -10.04 -13.05 -7.58
C TYR A 174 -10.82 -14.30 -7.98
N PRO A 175 -11.20 -14.41 -9.30
CA PRO A 175 -12.02 -15.50 -9.81
C PRO A 175 -11.31 -16.85 -9.70
N GLU A 176 -12.03 -17.88 -9.29
CA GLU A 176 -11.46 -19.19 -8.97
C GLU A 176 -10.64 -19.79 -10.12
N ALA A 177 -11.15 -19.68 -11.34
CA ALA A 177 -10.49 -20.21 -12.53
C ALA A 177 -9.13 -19.53 -12.85
N LEU A 178 -8.90 -18.32 -12.37
CA LEU A 178 -7.69 -17.53 -12.64
C LEU A 178 -6.74 -17.40 -11.44
N ARG A 179 -7.11 -17.92 -10.28
CA ARG A 179 -6.33 -17.73 -9.03
C ARG A 179 -4.88 -18.15 -9.16
N ALA A 180 -4.63 -19.31 -9.76
CA ALA A 180 -3.26 -19.81 -9.92
C ALA A 180 -2.38 -18.85 -10.74
N GLU A 181 -2.92 -18.31 -11.83
CA GLU A 181 -2.21 -17.33 -12.66
C GLU A 181 -2.07 -15.97 -11.97
N ILE A 182 -3.12 -15.51 -11.28
CA ILE A 182 -3.08 -14.29 -10.47
C ILE A 182 -2.00 -14.38 -9.40
N ASP A 183 -1.91 -15.49 -8.70
CA ASP A 183 -0.93 -15.71 -7.63
C ASP A 183 0.51 -15.74 -8.18
N GLU A 184 0.74 -16.42 -9.31
CA GLU A 184 2.04 -16.45 -9.99
C GLU A 184 2.49 -15.04 -10.39
N VAL A 185 1.60 -14.27 -11.02
CA VAL A 185 1.87 -12.87 -11.39
C VAL A 185 2.13 -12.03 -10.15
N ASN A 186 1.31 -12.16 -9.13
CA ASN A 186 1.44 -11.42 -7.87
C ASN A 186 2.77 -11.69 -7.17
N ASP A 187 3.23 -12.93 -7.14
CA ASP A 187 4.53 -13.29 -6.54
C ASP A 187 5.68 -12.60 -7.26
N GLY A 188 5.67 -12.61 -8.58
CA GLY A 188 6.66 -11.91 -9.40
C GLY A 188 6.63 -10.40 -9.21
N VAL A 189 5.43 -9.82 -9.25
CA VAL A 189 5.21 -8.37 -9.04
C VAL A 189 5.62 -7.97 -7.62
N PHE A 190 5.23 -8.73 -6.61
CA PHE A 190 5.63 -8.44 -5.22
C PHE A 190 7.15 -8.46 -5.05
N ARG A 191 7.78 -9.57 -5.46
CA ARG A 191 9.21 -9.78 -5.24
C ARG A 191 10.09 -8.76 -5.96
N ASP A 192 9.78 -8.50 -7.23
CA ASP A 192 10.69 -7.78 -8.12
C ASP A 192 10.27 -6.32 -8.35
N VAL A 193 8.99 -5.96 -8.16
CA VAL A 193 8.47 -4.60 -8.37
C VAL A 193 8.04 -3.96 -7.06
N ASN A 194 6.98 -4.44 -6.40
CA ASN A 194 6.45 -3.76 -5.23
C ASN A 194 7.48 -3.67 -4.08
N ASN A 195 8.17 -4.76 -3.80
CA ASN A 195 9.27 -4.80 -2.83
C ASN A 195 10.61 -4.43 -3.47
N GLY A 196 10.73 -4.58 -4.79
CA GLY A 196 11.94 -4.29 -5.57
C GLY A 196 12.35 -2.84 -5.49
N VAL A 197 11.42 -1.90 -5.59
CA VAL A 197 11.71 -0.46 -5.45
C VAL A 197 12.26 -0.11 -4.06
N TYR A 198 11.79 -0.78 -3.01
CA TYR A 198 12.31 -0.63 -1.64
C TYR A 198 13.70 -1.26 -1.49
N ARG A 199 13.93 -2.42 -2.12
CA ARG A 199 15.24 -3.05 -2.13
C ARG A 199 16.30 -2.19 -2.80
N ALA A 200 15.94 -1.48 -3.86
CA ALA A 200 16.82 -0.49 -4.49
C ALA A 200 16.99 0.74 -3.59
N GLY A 201 15.89 1.33 -3.11
CA GLY A 201 15.89 2.59 -2.37
C GLY A 201 16.62 2.53 -1.03
N PHE A 202 16.51 1.41 -0.32
CA PHE A 202 17.13 1.18 0.99
C PHE A 202 18.34 0.25 0.94
N ALA A 203 18.93 0.03 -0.23
CA ALA A 203 20.14 -0.76 -0.34
C ALA A 203 21.27 -0.11 0.46
N GLY A 204 21.96 -0.90 1.29
CA GLY A 204 23.09 -0.45 2.11
C GLY A 204 24.45 -0.60 1.40
N THR A 205 24.49 -1.23 0.22
CA THR A 205 25.68 -1.43 -0.59
C THR A 205 25.39 -1.24 -2.07
N GLN A 206 26.42 -0.88 -2.85
CA GLN A 206 26.30 -0.73 -4.30
C GLN A 206 25.83 -2.04 -4.96
N GLU A 207 26.39 -3.17 -4.55
CA GLU A 207 26.04 -4.50 -5.08
C GLU A 207 24.57 -4.85 -4.83
N ALA A 208 24.05 -4.62 -3.61
CA ALA A 208 22.65 -4.85 -3.27
C ALA A 208 21.73 -3.95 -4.10
N TYR A 209 22.10 -2.69 -4.31
CA TYR A 209 21.38 -1.76 -5.17
C TYR A 209 21.31 -2.24 -6.61
N GLU A 210 22.45 -2.55 -7.24
CA GLU A 210 22.52 -3.00 -8.62
C GLU A 210 21.71 -4.28 -8.86
N LYS A 211 21.80 -5.23 -7.95
CA LYS A 211 21.00 -6.46 -8.00
C LYS A 211 19.49 -6.17 -7.95
N ALA A 212 19.06 -5.31 -7.04
CA ALA A 212 17.64 -4.94 -6.92
C ALA A 212 17.14 -4.14 -8.14
N TYR A 213 17.95 -3.20 -8.59
CA TYR A 213 17.68 -2.34 -9.76
C TYR A 213 17.51 -3.19 -11.04
N ASN A 214 18.44 -4.08 -11.34
CA ASN A 214 18.36 -4.92 -12.52
C ASN A 214 17.12 -5.81 -12.49
N ARG A 215 16.86 -6.50 -11.38
CA ARG A 215 15.67 -7.35 -11.23
C ARG A 215 14.35 -6.58 -11.38
N LEU A 216 14.29 -5.35 -10.86
CA LEU A 216 13.13 -4.48 -11.01
C LEU A 216 12.86 -4.20 -12.49
N PHE A 217 13.87 -3.74 -13.25
CA PHE A 217 13.67 -3.36 -14.63
C PHE A 217 13.50 -4.56 -15.57
N ASP A 218 14.16 -5.69 -15.30
CA ASP A 218 13.89 -6.95 -16.03
C ASP A 218 12.41 -7.37 -15.86
N ARG A 219 11.87 -7.23 -14.65
CA ARG A 219 10.44 -7.53 -14.41
C ARG A 219 9.52 -6.53 -15.10
N LEU A 220 9.83 -5.24 -15.09
CA LEU A 220 9.04 -4.23 -15.79
C LEU A 220 9.03 -4.46 -17.31
N ASP A 221 10.15 -4.91 -17.88
CA ASP A 221 10.23 -5.28 -19.29
C ASP A 221 9.32 -6.48 -19.60
N LEU A 222 9.37 -7.55 -18.82
CA LEU A 222 8.47 -8.70 -18.98
C LEU A 222 6.98 -8.33 -18.83
N LEU A 223 6.66 -7.42 -17.91
CA LEU A 223 5.29 -6.93 -17.75
C LEU A 223 4.87 -6.06 -18.95
N SER A 224 5.79 -5.28 -19.53
CA SER A 224 5.54 -4.52 -20.76
C SER A 224 5.26 -5.45 -21.94
N GLU A 225 6.04 -6.51 -22.12
CA GLU A 225 5.81 -7.53 -23.15
C GLU A 225 4.43 -8.17 -23.00
N ARG A 226 4.08 -8.59 -21.78
CA ARG A 226 2.77 -9.18 -21.47
C ARG A 226 1.62 -8.23 -21.80
N LEU A 227 1.71 -6.98 -21.37
CA LEU A 227 0.69 -5.96 -21.53
C LEU A 227 0.64 -5.34 -22.92
N ALA A 228 1.59 -5.61 -23.81
CA ALA A 228 1.53 -5.16 -25.20
C ALA A 228 0.39 -5.82 -26.00
N GLY A 229 0.03 -7.06 -25.65
CA GLY A 229 -0.99 -7.84 -26.35
C GLY A 229 -2.32 -8.00 -25.61
N GLN A 230 -2.41 -7.59 -24.34
CA GLN A 230 -3.62 -7.72 -23.52
C GLN A 230 -3.81 -6.50 -22.62
N ARG A 231 -5.06 -6.17 -22.29
CA ARG A 231 -5.40 -4.95 -21.56
C ARG A 231 -5.02 -5.03 -20.08
N TYR A 232 -5.27 -6.17 -19.44
CA TYR A 232 -5.05 -6.42 -18.01
C TYR A 232 -4.01 -7.53 -17.81
N LEU A 233 -3.48 -7.65 -16.60
CA LEU A 233 -2.43 -8.63 -16.28
C LEU A 233 -2.89 -10.08 -16.40
N VAL A 234 -4.14 -10.36 -16.01
CA VAL A 234 -4.70 -11.71 -16.06
C VAL A 234 -6.16 -11.63 -16.52
N GLY A 235 -6.49 -12.33 -17.59
CA GLY A 235 -7.85 -12.33 -18.16
C GLY A 235 -8.24 -11.00 -18.82
N ASP A 236 -9.56 -10.82 -19.01
CA ASP A 236 -10.14 -9.71 -19.76
C ASP A 236 -10.76 -8.61 -18.88
N THR A 237 -10.61 -8.74 -17.57
CA THR A 237 -11.14 -7.80 -16.57
C THR A 237 -10.06 -7.45 -15.56
N ILE A 238 -10.28 -6.39 -14.78
CA ILE A 238 -9.41 -6.05 -13.66
C ILE A 238 -9.43 -7.19 -12.63
N THR A 239 -8.25 -7.56 -12.15
CA THR A 239 -8.06 -8.55 -11.09
C THR A 239 -7.20 -7.97 -9.96
N GLU A 240 -7.02 -8.76 -8.89
CA GLU A 240 -6.10 -8.47 -7.80
C GLU A 240 -4.68 -8.17 -8.29
N ALA A 241 -4.24 -8.78 -9.41
CA ALA A 241 -2.93 -8.54 -9.99
C ALA A 241 -2.76 -7.07 -10.48
N ASP A 242 -3.79 -6.52 -11.13
CA ASP A 242 -3.78 -5.13 -11.60
C ASP A 242 -3.75 -4.15 -10.43
N VAL A 243 -4.53 -4.42 -9.38
CA VAL A 243 -4.52 -3.61 -8.15
C VAL A 243 -3.13 -3.57 -7.54
N ARG A 244 -2.45 -4.73 -7.45
CA ARG A 244 -1.13 -4.82 -6.82
C ARG A 244 -0.03 -4.14 -7.61
N LEU A 245 -0.03 -4.23 -8.93
CA LEU A 245 0.95 -3.53 -9.76
C LEU A 245 0.71 -2.02 -9.77
N PHE A 246 -0.55 -1.59 -9.91
CA PHE A 246 -0.90 -0.17 -9.99
C PHE A 246 -0.35 0.66 -8.83
N THR A 247 -0.42 0.14 -7.61
CA THR A 247 0.01 0.90 -6.42
C THR A 247 1.49 1.29 -6.44
N THR A 248 2.34 0.52 -7.14
CA THR A 248 3.74 0.88 -7.38
C THR A 248 3.88 1.82 -8.57
N LEU A 249 3.20 1.53 -9.70
CA LEU A 249 3.32 2.35 -10.90
C LEU A 249 2.89 3.79 -10.66
N VAL A 250 1.79 4.02 -9.94
CA VAL A 250 1.28 5.38 -9.67
C VAL A 250 2.25 6.22 -8.82
N ARG A 251 3.16 5.61 -8.08
CA ARG A 251 4.19 6.26 -7.27
C ARG A 251 5.54 6.37 -7.97
N PHE A 252 5.68 5.77 -9.16
CA PHE A 252 6.99 5.53 -9.75
C PHE A 252 7.73 6.84 -10.04
N ASP A 253 7.16 7.72 -10.84
CA ASP A 253 7.81 8.99 -11.23
C ASP A 253 7.82 10.01 -10.08
N ALA A 254 6.78 10.01 -9.24
CA ALA A 254 6.68 10.93 -8.11
C ALA A 254 7.70 10.63 -6.99
N VAL A 255 8.08 9.34 -6.82
CA VAL A 255 8.91 8.90 -5.70
C VAL A 255 10.03 7.97 -6.15
N TYR A 256 9.71 6.79 -6.68
CA TYR A 256 10.72 5.71 -6.80
C TYR A 256 11.83 6.00 -7.78
N HIS A 257 11.53 6.71 -8.87
CA HIS A 257 12.53 7.12 -9.85
C HIS A 257 13.62 7.99 -9.22
N GLY A 258 13.25 9.04 -8.49
CA GLY A 258 14.20 9.96 -7.87
C GLY A 258 14.68 9.51 -6.48
N HIS A 259 13.74 9.39 -5.54
CA HIS A 259 14.01 9.13 -4.13
C HIS A 259 14.68 7.76 -3.89
N PHE A 260 14.23 6.73 -4.58
CA PHE A 260 14.78 5.38 -4.50
C PHE A 260 15.78 5.03 -5.60
N LYS A 261 16.12 5.98 -6.47
CA LYS A 261 17.09 5.81 -7.57
C LYS A 261 16.72 4.67 -8.55
N CYS A 262 15.42 4.37 -8.72
CA CYS A 262 14.93 3.44 -9.73
C CYS A 262 14.86 4.14 -11.09
N ASN A 263 16.00 4.57 -11.62
CA ASN A 263 16.09 5.66 -12.59
C ASN A 263 16.65 5.25 -13.98
N ARG A 264 16.48 3.99 -14.40
CA ARG A 264 16.76 3.61 -15.81
C ARG A 264 15.94 4.47 -16.76
N GLN A 265 14.66 4.62 -16.45
CA GLN A 265 13.72 5.47 -17.15
C GLN A 265 12.51 5.75 -16.24
N LYS A 266 11.78 6.81 -16.54
CA LYS A 266 10.51 7.14 -15.86
C LYS A 266 9.41 6.20 -16.36
N LEU A 267 8.32 6.08 -15.60
CA LEU A 267 7.12 5.39 -16.07
C LEU A 267 6.58 6.03 -17.36
N THR A 268 6.59 7.37 -17.43
CA THR A 268 6.18 8.13 -18.60
C THR A 268 7.00 7.83 -19.87
N GLU A 269 8.19 7.24 -19.73
CA GLU A 269 9.08 6.82 -20.82
C GLU A 269 8.94 5.33 -21.17
N MET A 270 8.04 4.59 -20.50
CA MET A 270 7.70 3.19 -20.74
C MET A 270 6.31 3.10 -21.41
N PRO A 271 6.18 3.19 -22.73
CA PRO A 271 4.90 3.49 -23.38
C PRO A 271 3.78 2.52 -23.05
N VAL A 272 4.05 1.21 -22.96
CA VAL A 272 3.06 0.19 -22.64
C VAL A 272 2.60 0.29 -21.17
N LEU A 273 3.56 0.35 -20.25
CA LEU A 273 3.25 0.47 -18.80
C LEU A 273 2.62 1.82 -18.48
N TRP A 274 3.04 2.88 -19.15
CA TRP A 274 2.43 4.21 -18.99
C TRP A 274 0.98 4.24 -19.47
N ALA A 275 0.68 3.67 -20.63
CA ALA A 275 -0.68 3.55 -21.13
C ALA A 275 -1.54 2.67 -20.17
N TYR A 276 -1.00 1.56 -19.69
CA TYR A 276 -1.67 0.68 -18.74
C TYR A 276 -1.95 1.38 -17.39
N ALA A 277 -0.97 2.09 -16.86
CA ALA A 277 -1.14 2.82 -15.61
C ALA A 277 -2.23 3.91 -15.71
N ARG A 278 -2.30 4.62 -16.87
CA ARG A 278 -3.36 5.60 -17.14
C ARG A 278 -4.73 4.96 -17.34
N ASP A 279 -4.81 3.80 -17.98
CA ASP A 279 -6.07 3.04 -18.11
C ASP A 279 -6.65 2.72 -16.73
N LEU A 280 -5.82 2.19 -15.83
CA LEU A 280 -6.24 1.95 -14.46
C LEU A 280 -6.54 3.25 -13.71
N PHE A 281 -5.71 4.28 -13.84
CA PHE A 281 -5.93 5.57 -13.18
C PHE A 281 -7.26 6.22 -13.59
N ALA A 282 -7.62 6.16 -14.87
CA ALA A 282 -8.88 6.66 -15.39
C ALA A 282 -10.10 5.81 -14.98
N THR A 283 -9.87 4.58 -14.52
CA THR A 283 -10.93 3.67 -14.08
C THR A 283 -11.43 4.08 -12.69
N PRO A 284 -12.74 4.34 -12.50
CA PRO A 284 -13.31 4.64 -11.19
C PRO A 284 -12.97 3.56 -10.16
N GLY A 285 -12.52 3.98 -9.00
CA GLY A 285 -12.01 3.11 -7.93
C GLY A 285 -10.48 3.05 -7.83
N PHE A 286 -9.76 3.59 -8.81
CA PHE A 286 -8.29 3.68 -8.79
C PHE A 286 -7.79 5.12 -8.61
N GLY A 287 -7.87 5.95 -9.63
CA GLY A 287 -7.31 7.31 -9.59
C GLY A 287 -7.99 8.21 -8.56
N ASP A 288 -9.29 8.01 -8.33
CA ASP A 288 -10.08 8.72 -7.32
C ASP A 288 -9.65 8.42 -5.86
N THR A 289 -8.76 7.44 -5.66
CA THR A 289 -8.17 7.08 -4.36
C THR A 289 -6.75 7.61 -4.15
N VAL A 290 -6.14 8.19 -5.20
CA VAL A 290 -4.72 8.56 -5.21
C VAL A 290 -4.51 10.00 -4.74
N ASP A 291 -3.72 10.16 -3.71
CA ASP A 291 -3.32 11.45 -3.13
C ASP A 291 -1.81 11.66 -3.33
N PHE A 292 -1.44 12.44 -4.36
CA PHE A 292 -0.04 12.66 -4.70
C PHE A 292 0.69 13.54 -3.67
N ASP A 293 -0.01 14.44 -2.98
CA ASP A 293 0.59 15.25 -1.91
C ASP A 293 0.99 14.37 -0.73
N HIS A 294 0.08 13.52 -0.26
CA HIS A 294 0.36 12.57 0.81
C HIS A 294 1.49 11.59 0.43
N ILE A 295 1.47 11.08 -0.81
CA ILE A 295 2.54 10.21 -1.32
C ILE A 295 3.89 10.92 -1.21
N LYS A 296 4.03 12.11 -1.78
CA LYS A 296 5.30 12.84 -1.80
C LYS A 296 5.76 13.23 -0.39
N LYS A 297 4.88 13.80 0.44
CA LYS A 297 5.20 14.17 1.82
C LYS A 297 5.72 12.99 2.62
N HIS A 298 5.03 11.85 2.57
CA HIS A 298 5.47 10.67 3.31
C HIS A 298 6.90 10.27 2.99
N TYR A 299 7.17 9.99 1.71
CA TYR A 299 8.47 9.45 1.32
C TYR A 299 9.60 10.45 1.55
N TYR A 300 9.40 11.73 1.23
CA TYR A 300 10.47 12.71 1.32
C TYR A 300 10.68 13.29 2.72
N GLU A 301 9.65 13.32 3.57
CA GLU A 301 9.77 13.84 4.93
C GLU A 301 10.09 12.75 5.97
N VAL A 302 9.65 11.49 5.76
CA VAL A 302 9.85 10.41 6.73
C VAL A 302 11.20 9.70 6.55
N HIS A 303 11.64 9.48 5.31
CA HIS A 303 12.89 8.76 5.04
C HIS A 303 14.12 9.69 5.13
N ARG A 304 14.40 10.16 6.34
CA ARG A 304 15.49 11.12 6.59
C ARG A 304 16.88 10.53 6.42
N ASP A 305 17.03 9.25 6.41
CA ASP A 305 18.28 8.52 6.12
C ASP A 305 18.72 8.66 4.65
N ILE A 306 17.76 8.79 3.72
CA ILE A 306 18.05 8.98 2.29
C ILE A 306 17.67 10.37 1.76
N ASN A 307 16.89 11.14 2.51
CA ASN A 307 16.56 12.55 2.24
C ASN A 307 16.72 13.41 3.51
N PRO A 308 17.94 13.66 3.98
CA PRO A 308 18.20 14.31 5.28
C PRO A 308 17.57 15.69 5.43
N THR A 309 17.47 16.45 4.33
CA THR A 309 16.87 17.80 4.33
C THR A 309 15.36 17.80 4.49
N GLY A 310 14.71 16.68 4.13
CA GLY A 310 13.25 16.56 4.12
C GLY A 310 12.57 17.45 3.07
N ILE A 311 13.30 17.91 2.06
CA ILE A 311 12.72 18.69 0.97
C ILE A 311 11.80 17.79 0.16
N VAL A 312 10.54 18.21 -0.02
CA VAL A 312 9.57 17.59 -0.89
C VAL A 312 9.69 18.22 -2.27
N PRO A 313 9.98 17.45 -3.35
CA PRO A 313 10.16 18.02 -4.69
C PRO A 313 8.82 18.56 -5.23
N LEU A 314 8.87 19.61 -6.04
CA LEU A 314 7.68 20.16 -6.71
C LEU A 314 7.14 19.22 -7.80
N GLY A 315 8.02 18.68 -8.63
CA GLY A 315 7.66 17.71 -9.69
C GLY A 315 7.31 16.31 -9.16
N PRO A 316 6.99 15.39 -10.10
CA PRO A 316 6.90 15.62 -11.54
C PRO A 316 5.61 16.36 -11.95
N ASP A 317 5.53 16.77 -13.22
CA ASP A 317 4.26 17.15 -13.83
C ASP A 317 3.33 15.94 -13.87
N LEU A 318 2.14 16.09 -13.31
CA LEU A 318 1.15 15.01 -13.19
C LEU A 318 0.04 15.11 -14.24
N SER A 319 0.00 16.15 -15.07
CA SER A 319 -1.07 16.37 -16.06
C SER A 319 -1.21 15.21 -17.06
N GLY A 320 -0.11 14.53 -17.35
CA GLY A 320 -0.08 13.35 -18.20
C GLY A 320 -0.98 12.19 -17.75
N TRP A 321 -1.32 12.10 -16.45
CA TRP A 321 -2.25 11.09 -15.95
C TRP A 321 -3.67 11.23 -16.50
N LEU A 322 -4.05 12.43 -16.92
CA LEU A 322 -5.38 12.75 -17.46
C LEU A 322 -5.47 12.55 -18.98
N THR A 323 -4.38 12.17 -19.64
CA THR A 323 -4.36 11.98 -21.09
C THR A 323 -4.93 10.63 -21.53
N PRO A 324 -5.57 10.54 -22.71
CA PRO A 324 -6.11 9.27 -23.22
C PRO A 324 -5.03 8.17 -23.30
N HIS A 325 -5.39 6.95 -22.94
CA HIS A 325 -4.48 5.79 -22.88
C HIS A 325 -4.58 4.86 -24.10
N GLY A 326 -5.73 4.84 -24.79
CA GLY A 326 -5.94 4.07 -26.03
C GLY A 326 -5.96 2.54 -25.88
N ARG A 327 -5.99 2.01 -24.64
CA ARG A 327 -5.92 0.57 -24.39
C ARG A 327 -7.26 -0.16 -24.61
N GLU A 328 -8.35 0.57 -24.77
CA GLU A 328 -9.64 0.03 -25.16
C GLU A 328 -9.57 -0.78 -26.47
N ALA A 329 -8.63 -0.42 -27.34
CA ALA A 329 -8.38 -1.13 -28.60
C ALA A 329 -7.90 -2.59 -28.41
N LEU A 330 -7.37 -2.93 -27.24
CA LEU A 330 -6.96 -4.29 -26.90
C LEU A 330 -8.11 -5.18 -26.42
N GLY A 331 -9.34 -4.63 -26.34
CA GLY A 331 -10.50 -5.33 -25.79
C GLY A 331 -10.49 -5.38 -24.27
N GLY A 332 -11.29 -6.29 -23.71
CA GLY A 332 -11.49 -6.37 -22.26
C GLY A 332 -12.35 -5.24 -21.69
N ARG A 333 -12.94 -5.48 -20.54
CA ARG A 333 -13.81 -4.52 -19.84
C ARG A 333 -13.40 -4.43 -18.38
N PRO A 334 -13.20 -3.22 -17.82
CA PRO A 334 -12.70 -3.06 -16.45
C PRO A 334 -13.47 -3.88 -15.40
N PHE A 335 -14.79 -3.88 -15.51
CA PHE A 335 -15.70 -4.52 -14.55
C PHE A 335 -16.40 -5.77 -15.12
N GLY A 336 -15.93 -6.33 -16.24
CA GLY A 336 -16.59 -7.46 -16.90
C GLY A 336 -18.03 -7.13 -17.30
N ASP A 337 -18.98 -7.93 -16.85
CA ASP A 337 -20.42 -7.67 -17.04
C ASP A 337 -20.99 -6.73 -15.96
N GLY A 338 -20.17 -6.30 -15.01
CA GLY A 338 -20.55 -5.39 -13.95
C GLY A 338 -20.54 -3.91 -14.36
N SER A 339 -20.45 -3.04 -13.38
CA SER A 339 -20.53 -1.59 -13.54
C SER A 339 -19.46 -0.88 -12.69
N PRO A 340 -19.11 0.38 -13.01
CA PRO A 340 -18.21 1.15 -12.15
C PRO A 340 -18.84 1.42 -10.77
N PRO A 341 -18.02 1.66 -9.72
CA PRO A 341 -18.52 2.12 -8.43
C PRO A 341 -19.18 3.50 -8.54
N GLY A 342 -20.08 3.80 -7.62
CA GLY A 342 -20.73 5.11 -7.51
C GLY A 342 -19.75 6.25 -7.13
N PRO A 343 -20.22 7.45 -6.75
CA PRO A 343 -19.37 8.53 -6.26
C PRO A 343 -18.57 8.14 -5.01
N VAL A 344 -17.41 8.76 -4.83
CA VAL A 344 -16.60 8.61 -3.60
C VAL A 344 -17.39 9.20 -2.42
N HIS A 345 -17.37 8.54 -1.26
CA HIS A 345 -17.98 9.06 -0.05
C HIS A 345 -17.36 10.41 0.34
N ALA A 346 -18.18 11.37 0.79
CA ALA A 346 -17.76 12.74 1.03
C ALA A 346 -16.55 12.87 1.97
N GLY A 347 -16.44 12.02 3.00
CA GLY A 347 -15.31 12.00 3.94
C GLY A 347 -14.04 11.32 3.38
N GLU A 348 -14.11 10.76 2.17
CA GLU A 348 -13.02 10.01 1.54
C GLU A 348 -12.52 10.64 0.24
N VAL A 349 -13.11 11.76 -0.16
CA VAL A 349 -12.69 12.50 -1.37
C VAL A 349 -11.24 12.97 -1.21
N VAL A 350 -10.43 12.73 -2.23
CA VAL A 350 -9.08 13.31 -2.31
C VAL A 350 -9.22 14.80 -2.64
N PRO A 351 -8.56 15.71 -1.90
CA PRO A 351 -8.58 17.12 -2.23
C PRO A 351 -8.15 17.36 -3.70
N PRO A 352 -8.89 18.17 -4.47
CA PRO A 352 -8.57 18.39 -5.88
C PRO A 352 -7.12 18.86 -6.12
N GLU A 353 -6.57 19.67 -5.22
CA GLU A 353 -5.18 20.15 -5.28
C GLU A 353 -4.12 19.05 -5.08
N HIS A 354 -4.51 17.88 -4.56
CA HIS A 354 -3.65 16.70 -4.41
C HIS A 354 -3.71 15.74 -5.59
N ALA A 355 -4.64 15.95 -6.50
CA ALA A 355 -4.84 15.19 -7.71
C ALA A 355 -4.15 15.86 -8.92
N PRO A 356 -3.92 15.13 -10.04
CA PRO A 356 -3.45 15.75 -11.28
C PRO A 356 -4.37 16.85 -11.75
N GLN A 357 -3.78 17.97 -12.16
CA GLN A 357 -4.49 19.10 -12.76
C GLN A 357 -4.28 19.11 -14.28
N PRO A 358 -5.26 19.57 -15.09
CA PRO A 358 -5.13 19.66 -16.52
C PRO A 358 -4.07 20.65 -16.98
#